data_20419fbe5281ac3f3b88161ca59dc79e
#
_entry.id   20419fbe5281ac3f3b88161ca59dc79e
#
_cell.length_a   1.000
_cell.length_b   1.000
_cell.length_c   1.000
_cell.angle_alpha   90.00
_cell.angle_beta   90.00
_cell.angle_gamma   90.00
#
_symmetry.space_group_name_H-M   'P 1'
#
loop_
_entity.id
_entity.type
_entity.pdbx_description
1 polymer ?
#
loop_
_entity_poly.entity_id
_entity_poly.type
_entity_poly.pdbx_seq_one_letter_code
_entity_poly.pdbx_strand_id
1 'polypeptide(L)'
;MEIKNLIHIEDEIMPYSMLSSFIKWVAKNPDMFKQGQVTNGIDQKIDTEVRKVSNAYLDSGMLSQTGVHWFNFLSRTIFNIIGNYRQKLNIPSVEINGLTEVTILKYENSDFYKPHTDTASRSPRTLSIVLFLNNDYEG
;
A
#
# COMPACT_ATOMS: atom_id res chain seq x y z
N MET A 1 6.82 9.06 24.32
CA MET A 1 5.66 9.02 23.41
C MET A 1 5.26 7.55 23.23
N GLU A 2 4.00 7.19 23.46
CA GLU A 2 3.54 5.82 23.29
C GLU A 2 3.30 5.55 21.80
N ILE A 3 3.64 4.35 21.31
CA ILE A 3 3.50 3.95 19.88
C ILE A 3 2.07 4.14 19.38
N LYS A 4 1.05 3.86 20.22
CA LYS A 4 -0.35 4.04 19.84
C LYS A 4 -0.69 5.49 19.41
N ASN A 5 0.07 6.48 19.89
CA ASN A 5 -0.14 7.88 19.54
C ASN A 5 0.42 8.23 18.15
N LEU A 6 1.20 7.33 17.56
CA LEU A 6 1.73 7.45 16.19
C LEU A 6 0.81 6.79 15.16
N ILE A 7 -0.23 6.09 15.61
CA ILE A 7 -1.20 5.45 14.73
C ILE A 7 -2.31 6.45 14.41
N HIS A 8 -2.60 6.60 13.14
CA HIS A 8 -3.70 7.40 12.62
C HIS A 8 -4.63 6.52 11.80
N ILE A 9 -5.91 6.59 12.09
CA ILE A 9 -6.95 5.86 11.37
C ILE A 9 -7.91 6.89 10.79
N GLU A 10 -8.22 6.77 9.54
CA GLU A 10 -9.22 7.54 8.81
C GLU A 10 -10.17 6.59 8.10
N ASP A 11 -11.46 6.79 8.31
CA ASP A 11 -12.52 6.05 7.61
C ASP A 11 -13.02 6.85 6.40
N GLU A 12 -13.64 6.15 5.46
CA GLU A 12 -14.31 6.75 4.29
C GLU A 12 -13.42 7.69 3.45
N ILE A 13 -12.15 7.35 3.34
CA ILE A 13 -11.13 8.15 2.62
C ILE A 13 -11.40 8.35 1.14
N MET A 14 -12.33 7.59 0.56
CA MET A 14 -12.77 7.73 -0.83
C MET A 14 -14.26 7.39 -0.96
N PRO A 15 -14.98 8.00 -1.94
CA PRO A 15 -16.38 7.66 -2.22
C PRO A 15 -16.54 6.17 -2.55
N TYR A 16 -17.60 5.54 -2.04
CA TYR A 16 -17.89 4.12 -2.29
C TYR A 16 -17.94 3.76 -3.78
N SER A 17 -18.46 4.65 -4.63
CA SER A 17 -18.47 4.45 -6.09
C SER A 17 -17.07 4.34 -6.69
N MET A 18 -16.12 5.11 -6.18
CA MET A 18 -14.71 5.05 -6.60
C MET A 18 -14.06 3.76 -6.12
N LEU A 19 -14.25 3.40 -4.85
CA LEU A 19 -13.76 2.13 -4.30
C LEU A 19 -14.29 0.94 -5.08
N SER A 20 -15.60 0.88 -5.32
CA SER A 20 -16.24 -0.19 -6.11
C SER A 20 -15.69 -0.26 -7.54
N SER A 21 -15.46 0.90 -8.18
CA SER A 21 -14.89 0.95 -9.53
C SER A 21 -13.44 0.48 -9.55
N PHE A 22 -12.65 0.84 -8.55
CA PHE A 22 -11.28 0.38 -8.41
C PHE A 22 -11.20 -1.13 -8.21
N ILE A 23 -12.00 -1.69 -7.27
CA ILE A 23 -12.05 -3.13 -7.02
C ILE A 23 -12.46 -3.90 -8.29
N LYS A 24 -13.47 -3.41 -9.03
CA LYS A 24 -13.89 -4.01 -10.31
C LYS A 24 -12.78 -3.98 -11.36
N TRP A 25 -12.02 -2.89 -11.41
CA TRP A 25 -10.89 -2.79 -12.33
C TRP A 25 -9.78 -3.77 -11.94
N VAL A 26 -9.42 -3.86 -10.66
CA VAL A 26 -8.45 -4.84 -10.15
C VAL A 26 -8.88 -6.27 -10.51
N ALA A 27 -10.14 -6.64 -10.28
CA ALA A 27 -10.67 -7.96 -10.59
C ALA A 27 -10.62 -8.31 -12.09
N LYS A 28 -10.69 -7.31 -12.97
CA LYS A 28 -10.58 -7.50 -14.44
C LYS A 28 -9.15 -7.59 -14.96
N ASN A 29 -8.15 -7.37 -14.11
CA ASN A 29 -6.74 -7.37 -14.48
C ASN A 29 -5.92 -8.35 -13.60
N PRO A 30 -6.30 -9.65 -13.55
CA PRO A 30 -5.63 -10.62 -12.68
C PRO A 30 -4.15 -10.83 -13.05
N ASP A 31 -3.78 -10.65 -14.31
CA ASP A 31 -2.42 -10.86 -14.82
C ASP A 31 -1.40 -9.84 -14.28
N MET A 32 -1.88 -8.76 -13.67
CA MET A 32 -0.98 -7.80 -13.01
C MET A 32 -0.39 -8.34 -11.69
N PHE A 33 -1.00 -9.37 -11.10
CA PHE A 33 -0.56 -9.93 -9.84
C PHE A 33 0.55 -10.96 -10.00
N LYS A 34 1.58 -10.85 -9.17
CA LYS A 34 2.70 -11.79 -9.08
C LYS A 34 2.90 -12.21 -7.63
N GLN A 35 3.51 -13.37 -7.43
CA GLN A 35 3.88 -13.83 -6.10
C GLN A 35 4.76 -12.78 -5.40
N GLY A 36 4.40 -12.42 -4.18
CA GLY A 36 5.14 -11.48 -3.37
C GLY A 36 6.54 -12.00 -3.03
N GLN A 37 7.51 -11.10 -3.10
CA GLN A 37 8.90 -11.40 -2.78
C GLN A 37 9.25 -10.88 -1.38
N VAL A 38 10.27 -11.46 -0.78
CA VAL A 38 10.93 -10.98 0.43
C VAL A 38 12.34 -10.50 0.06
N THR A 39 12.86 -9.54 0.82
CA THR A 39 14.22 -9.03 0.62
C THR A 39 15.03 -9.19 1.90
N ASN A 40 16.29 -9.50 1.74
CA ASN A 40 17.30 -9.44 2.81
C ASN A 40 18.08 -8.10 2.82
N GLY A 41 17.63 -7.12 2.00
CA GLY A 41 18.30 -5.83 1.81
C GLY A 41 19.30 -5.82 0.64
N ILE A 42 19.64 -6.95 0.07
CA ILE A 42 20.53 -7.11 -1.09
C ILE A 42 19.77 -7.78 -2.24
N ASP A 43 19.20 -8.95 -1.97
CA ASP A 43 18.51 -9.77 -2.96
C ASP A 43 17.01 -9.86 -2.66
N GLN A 44 16.24 -10.03 -3.71
CA GLN A 44 14.82 -10.36 -3.63
C GLN A 44 14.62 -11.82 -4.03
N LYS A 45 13.85 -12.54 -3.23
CA LYS A 45 13.49 -13.94 -3.52
C LYS A 45 12.04 -14.22 -3.17
N ILE A 46 11.48 -15.23 -3.79
CA ILE A 46 10.21 -15.82 -3.36
C ILE A 46 10.51 -16.76 -2.19
N ASP A 47 9.83 -16.54 -1.06
CA ASP A 47 9.94 -17.38 0.13
C ASP A 47 8.54 -17.53 0.74
N THR A 48 7.88 -18.62 0.37
CA THR A 48 6.49 -18.90 0.76
C THR A 48 6.33 -19.27 2.22
N GLU A 49 7.40 -19.54 2.95
CA GLU A 49 7.40 -19.76 4.39
C GLU A 49 7.37 -18.45 5.19
N VAL A 50 7.72 -17.34 4.54
CA VAL A 50 7.74 -16.00 5.13
C VAL A 50 6.59 -15.16 4.61
N ARG A 51 6.30 -15.24 3.31
CA ARG A 51 5.30 -14.42 2.63
C ARG A 51 4.58 -15.21 1.56
N LYS A 52 3.29 -15.41 1.77
CA LYS A 52 2.38 -15.99 0.79
C LYS A 52 1.29 -14.95 0.50
N VAL A 53 1.48 -14.15 -0.52
CA VAL A 53 0.58 -13.07 -0.93
C VAL A 53 0.88 -12.71 -2.39
N SER A 54 -0.12 -12.27 -3.12
CA SER A 54 0.06 -11.77 -4.48
C SER A 54 0.13 -10.24 -4.48
N ASN A 55 1.09 -9.69 -5.22
CA ASN A 55 1.31 -8.26 -5.35
C ASN A 55 1.06 -7.78 -6.77
N ALA A 56 0.46 -6.61 -6.89
CA ALA A 56 0.46 -5.83 -8.11
C ALA A 56 0.95 -4.40 -7.80
N TYR A 57 1.64 -3.80 -8.75
CA TYR A 57 2.22 -2.47 -8.58
C TYR A 57 1.55 -1.49 -9.54
N LEU A 58 1.17 -0.33 -9.01
CA LEU A 58 0.72 0.81 -9.80
C LEU A 58 1.79 1.89 -9.73
N ASP A 59 2.17 2.40 -10.87
CA ASP A 59 3.12 3.51 -11.01
C ASP A 59 2.76 4.41 -12.20
N SER A 60 3.47 5.52 -12.35
CA SER A 60 3.25 6.49 -13.44
C SER A 60 3.71 5.99 -14.81
N GLY A 61 4.51 4.92 -14.86
CA GLY A 61 5.07 4.33 -16.09
C GLY A 61 4.24 3.17 -16.66
N MET A 62 3.08 2.86 -16.07
CA MET A 62 2.21 1.80 -16.57
C MET A 62 1.77 2.08 -18.01
N LEU A 63 1.72 1.01 -18.83
CA LEU A 63 1.20 1.09 -20.20
C LEU A 63 -0.32 1.35 -20.24
N SER A 64 -1.04 0.93 -19.20
CA SER A 64 -2.49 1.14 -19.09
C SER A 64 -2.81 2.56 -18.61
N GLN A 65 -3.47 3.37 -19.44
CA GLN A 65 -3.95 4.69 -19.03
C GLN A 65 -4.88 4.63 -17.80
N THR A 66 -5.71 3.60 -17.70
CA THR A 66 -6.56 3.37 -16.53
C THR A 66 -5.72 3.07 -15.28
N GLY A 67 -4.64 2.30 -15.42
CA GLY A 67 -3.69 2.06 -14.33
C GLY A 67 -3.03 3.35 -13.84
N VAL A 68 -2.57 4.21 -14.76
CA VAL A 68 -2.02 5.53 -14.42
C VAL A 68 -3.08 6.42 -13.76
N HIS A 69 -4.33 6.37 -14.23
CA HIS A 69 -5.42 7.11 -13.57
C HIS A 69 -5.60 6.67 -12.11
N TRP A 70 -5.63 5.36 -11.85
CA TRP A 70 -5.74 4.84 -10.48
C TRP A 70 -4.52 5.18 -9.63
N PHE A 71 -3.32 5.08 -10.18
CA PHE A 71 -2.12 5.53 -9.50
C PHE A 71 -2.21 6.99 -9.06
N ASN A 72 -2.60 7.89 -9.96
CA ASN A 72 -2.72 9.32 -9.67
C ASN A 72 -3.82 9.60 -8.64
N PHE A 73 -4.95 8.91 -8.73
CA PHE A 73 -6.05 9.05 -7.76
C PHE A 73 -5.61 8.60 -6.36
N LEU A 74 -5.02 7.41 -6.25
CA LEU A 74 -4.54 6.87 -4.97
C LEU A 74 -3.40 7.71 -4.40
N SER A 75 -2.49 8.17 -5.23
CA SER A 75 -1.41 9.07 -4.81
C SER A 75 -1.95 10.34 -4.17
N ARG A 76 -2.94 10.99 -4.79
CA ARG A 76 -3.59 12.17 -4.22
C ARG A 76 -4.27 11.86 -2.89
N THR A 77 -4.98 10.74 -2.78
CA THR A 77 -5.61 10.28 -1.55
C THR A 77 -4.58 10.08 -0.44
N ILE A 78 -3.48 9.40 -0.75
CA ILE A 78 -2.37 9.16 0.19
C ILE A 78 -1.75 10.48 0.66
N PHE A 79 -1.49 11.43 -0.24
CA PHE A 79 -0.94 12.74 0.16
C PHE A 79 -1.89 13.53 1.06
N ASN A 80 -3.20 13.44 0.86
CA ASN A 80 -4.18 14.04 1.75
C ASN A 80 -4.13 13.41 3.15
N ILE A 81 -4.10 12.07 3.24
CA ILE A 81 -3.97 11.33 4.52
C ILE A 81 -2.69 11.75 5.26
N ILE A 82 -1.57 11.84 4.55
CA ILE A 82 -0.30 12.30 5.14
C ILE A 82 -0.42 13.73 5.65
N GLY A 83 -1.11 14.61 4.93
CA GLY A 83 -1.39 15.98 5.37
C GLY A 83 -2.17 16.00 6.70
N ASN A 84 -3.25 15.24 6.79
CA ASN A 84 -4.07 15.10 7.99
C ASN A 84 -3.28 14.51 9.17
N TYR A 85 -2.50 13.45 8.92
CA TYR A 85 -1.63 12.84 9.90
C TYR A 85 -0.62 13.84 10.49
N ARG A 86 0.02 14.63 9.65
CA ARG A 86 0.98 15.65 10.06
C ARG A 86 0.33 16.73 10.93
N GLN A 87 -0.84 17.20 10.53
CA GLN A 87 -1.60 18.20 11.32
C GLN A 87 -1.97 17.64 12.70
N LYS A 88 -2.49 16.41 12.76
CA LYS A 88 -2.90 15.75 14.00
C LYS A 88 -1.73 15.60 14.98
N LEU A 89 -0.56 15.24 14.51
CA LEU A 89 0.61 14.99 15.35
C LEU A 89 1.49 16.23 15.55
N ASN A 90 1.15 17.35 14.92
CA ASN A 90 1.97 18.56 14.92
C ASN A 90 3.45 18.27 14.54
N ILE A 91 3.63 17.41 13.54
CA ILE A 91 4.95 17.04 13.03
C ILE A 91 5.37 18.11 12.00
N PRO A 92 6.52 18.80 12.21
CA PRO A 92 7.07 19.69 11.20
C PRO A 92 7.38 18.89 9.92
N SER A 93 7.45 19.57 8.80
CA SER A 93 7.53 18.98 7.47
C SER A 93 8.39 17.71 7.37
N VAL A 94 7.75 16.55 7.20
CA VAL A 94 8.40 15.38 6.61
C VAL A 94 8.49 15.68 5.12
N GLU A 95 9.68 15.82 4.59
CA GLU A 95 9.88 15.92 3.15
C GLU A 95 9.52 14.58 2.54
N ILE A 96 8.40 14.54 1.82
CA ILE A 96 8.00 13.39 1.03
C ILE A 96 8.39 13.72 -0.40
N ASN A 97 9.47 13.10 -0.86
CA ASN A 97 10.04 13.35 -2.19
C ASN A 97 9.21 12.75 -3.34
N GLY A 98 8.04 12.23 -3.05
CA GLY A 98 7.09 11.66 -4.01
C GLY A 98 6.72 10.22 -3.68
N LEU A 99 5.67 9.76 -4.34
CA LEU A 99 5.23 8.38 -4.33
C LEU A 99 5.64 7.75 -5.66
N THR A 100 6.46 6.72 -5.61
CA THR A 100 6.97 6.06 -6.83
C THR A 100 6.02 4.95 -7.29
N GLU A 101 5.39 4.26 -6.33
CA GLU A 101 4.48 3.15 -6.61
C GLU A 101 3.44 3.00 -5.49
N VAL A 102 2.31 2.37 -5.82
CA VAL A 102 1.32 1.86 -4.88
C VAL A 102 1.26 0.34 -5.04
N THR A 103 1.48 -0.39 -3.98
CA THR A 103 1.38 -1.85 -3.98
C THR A 103 -0.02 -2.29 -3.62
N ILE A 104 -0.68 -3.05 -4.49
CA ILE A 104 -1.93 -3.75 -4.18
C ILE A 104 -1.57 -5.14 -3.68
N LEU A 105 -2.04 -5.48 -2.49
CA LEU A 105 -1.87 -6.82 -1.90
C LEU A 105 -3.18 -7.58 -2.02
N LYS A 106 -3.11 -8.80 -2.54
CA LYS A 106 -4.24 -9.73 -2.62
C LYS A 106 -3.91 -10.94 -1.76
N TYR A 107 -4.71 -11.15 -0.72
CA TYR A 107 -4.67 -12.33 0.15
C TYR A 107 -5.82 -13.26 -0.23
N GLU A 108 -5.52 -14.53 -0.39
CA GLU A 108 -6.48 -15.62 -0.53
C GLU A 108 -6.51 -16.46 0.76
N ASN A 109 -7.38 -17.45 0.84
CA ASN A 109 -7.45 -18.31 2.02
C ASN A 109 -6.07 -18.91 2.34
N SER A 110 -5.68 -18.78 3.61
CA SER A 110 -4.38 -19.24 4.14
C SER A 110 -3.17 -18.43 3.63
N ASP A 111 -3.37 -17.31 2.97
CA ASP A 111 -2.29 -16.40 2.65
C ASP A 111 -1.87 -15.60 3.89
N PHE A 112 -0.61 -15.29 3.99
CA PHE A 112 -0.05 -14.60 5.14
C PHE A 112 1.23 -13.83 4.78
N TYR A 113 1.57 -12.90 5.66
CA TYR A 113 2.89 -12.30 5.72
C TYR A 113 3.32 -12.25 7.17
N LYS A 114 4.41 -12.93 7.50
CA LYS A 114 4.95 -12.95 8.86
C LYS A 114 5.32 -11.54 9.34
N PRO A 115 5.29 -11.28 10.66
CA PRO A 115 5.77 -10.01 11.21
C PRO A 115 7.14 -9.66 10.66
N HIS A 116 7.30 -8.45 10.18
CA HIS A 116 8.51 -7.95 9.54
C HIS A 116 8.69 -6.47 9.81
N THR A 117 9.83 -5.94 9.43
CA THR A 117 10.09 -4.50 9.41
C THR A 117 10.13 -4.00 7.98
N ASP A 118 9.48 -2.89 7.72
CA ASP A 118 9.47 -2.25 6.40
C ASP A 118 10.75 -1.45 6.09
N THR A 119 11.65 -1.33 7.07
CA THR A 119 12.87 -0.55 6.93
C THR A 119 14.02 -1.44 6.46
N ALA A 120 14.61 -1.08 5.33
CA ALA A 120 15.86 -1.64 4.87
C ALA A 120 16.97 -0.57 4.93
N SER A 121 18.22 -1.00 5.13
CA SER A 121 19.37 -0.10 5.26
C SER A 121 19.58 0.85 4.08
N ARG A 122 19.12 0.44 2.87
CA ARG A 122 19.22 1.22 1.63
C ARG A 122 17.95 2.01 1.28
N SER A 123 16.85 1.78 1.99
CA SER A 123 15.57 2.44 1.76
C SER A 123 14.84 2.59 3.10
N PRO A 124 15.24 3.56 3.91
CA PRO A 124 14.56 3.81 5.18
C PRO A 124 13.14 4.29 4.89
N ARG A 125 12.15 3.59 5.45
CA ARG A 125 10.74 3.99 5.40
C ARG A 125 10.39 4.71 6.68
N THR A 126 9.82 5.88 6.55
CA THR A 126 9.40 6.72 7.69
C THR A 126 7.95 6.49 8.05
N LEU A 127 7.12 6.19 7.05
CA LEU A 127 5.69 5.97 7.21
C LEU A 127 5.28 4.69 6.47
N SER A 128 4.39 3.92 7.07
CA SER A 128 3.65 2.84 6.41
C SER A 128 2.18 3.22 6.37
N ILE A 129 1.58 3.16 5.19
CA ILE A 129 0.17 3.48 4.96
C ILE A 129 -0.50 2.26 4.38
N VAL A 130 -1.59 1.83 5.01
CA VAL A 130 -2.40 0.70 4.56
C VAL A 130 -3.81 1.19 4.27
N LEU A 131 -4.28 0.95 3.06
CA LEU A 131 -5.64 1.23 2.63
C LEU A 131 -6.40 -0.10 2.56
N PHE A 132 -7.33 -0.33 3.45
CA PHE A 132 -8.21 -1.49 3.40
C PHE A 132 -9.28 -1.29 2.33
N LEU A 133 -9.34 -2.19 1.35
CA LEU A 133 -10.25 -2.10 0.21
C LEU A 133 -11.54 -2.90 0.42
N ASN A 134 -11.54 -3.80 1.38
CA ASN A 134 -12.66 -4.64 1.81
C ASN A 134 -12.57 -4.91 3.30
N ASN A 135 -13.60 -5.51 3.87
CA ASN A 135 -13.73 -5.83 5.30
C ASN A 135 -14.22 -7.26 5.57
N ASP A 136 -14.18 -8.12 4.56
CA ASP A 136 -14.62 -9.52 4.59
C ASP A 136 -13.46 -10.50 4.84
N TYR A 137 -12.54 -10.15 5.74
CA TYR A 137 -11.39 -10.95 6.12
C TYR A 137 -11.31 -11.10 7.64
N GLU A 138 -10.65 -12.17 8.08
CA GLU A 138 -10.28 -12.42 9.47
C GLU A 138 -8.77 -12.23 9.65
N GLY A 139 -8.35 -11.49 10.71
CA GLY A 139 -6.93 -11.29 10.98
C GLY A 139 -6.61 -10.02 11.73
#